data_a9ef1c10d9f8074288651509b614186a
#
_entry.id   a9ef1c10d9f8074288651509b614186a
#
_cell.length_a   1.000
_cell.length_b   1.000
_cell.length_c   1.000
_cell.angle_alpha   90.00
_cell.angle_beta   90.00
_cell.angle_gamma   90.00
#
_symmetry.space_group_name_H-M   'P 1'
#
loop_
_entity.id
_entity.type
_entity.pdbx_description
1 polymer ?
#
loop_
_entity_poly.entity_id
_entity_poly.type
_entity_poly.pdbx_seq_one_letter_code
_entity_poly.pdbx_strand_id
1 'polypeptide(L)'
;CPLCPRLVAFRHELRETYPDWWNAPVPAFGDRDGWLGIVGLAPGMFGANRTGRPFTGDHAGHLLYETLLKYGLAEGVYRERVDDGFRLTGCVILNSVKCLPPQNKPLPQEVATCRRWYGAALAHLPNVRVLVALGRIAHENAVRAAGGRLAGYRFAHLAEHRLHDGRLLVDSYHCSRYNQNTGRLTPAMFEAVFASVRAALG
;
A
#
# COMPACT_ATOMS: atom_id res chain seq x y z
N CYS A 1 -11.19 15.90 0.59
CA CYS A 1 -11.65 15.34 -0.69
C CYS A 1 -13.12 14.89 -0.56
N PRO A 2 -14.03 15.41 -1.36
CA PRO A 2 -15.47 15.07 -1.32
C PRO A 2 -15.88 14.04 -2.40
N LEU A 3 -14.95 13.50 -3.18
CA LEU A 3 -15.25 12.79 -4.44
C LEU A 3 -15.90 11.40 -4.28
N CYS A 4 -15.87 10.83 -3.07
CA CYS A 4 -16.47 9.52 -2.78
C CYS A 4 -17.48 9.68 -1.65
N PRO A 5 -18.78 10.00 -1.94
CA PRO A 5 -19.77 10.35 -0.92
C PRO A 5 -19.90 9.31 0.21
N ARG A 6 -19.89 8.00 -0.12
CA ARG A 6 -19.94 6.92 0.87
C ARG A 6 -18.74 6.95 1.84
N LEU A 7 -17.53 7.18 1.32
CA LEU A 7 -16.32 7.28 2.15
C LEU A 7 -16.29 8.57 2.96
N VAL A 8 -16.87 9.64 2.43
CA VAL A 8 -17.01 10.92 3.14
C VAL A 8 -17.96 10.76 4.31
N ALA A 9 -19.16 10.20 4.09
CA ALA A 9 -20.14 9.95 5.15
C ALA A 9 -19.53 9.08 6.26
N PHE A 10 -18.93 7.95 5.90
CA PHE A 10 -18.31 7.05 6.87
C PHE A 10 -17.18 7.72 7.67
N ARG A 11 -16.39 8.56 7.02
CA ARG A 11 -15.35 9.35 7.71
C ARG A 11 -15.94 10.37 8.70
N HIS A 12 -17.09 10.96 8.40
CA HIS A 12 -17.78 11.87 9.35
C HIS A 12 -18.28 11.10 10.57
N GLU A 13 -18.95 9.98 10.38
CA GLU A 13 -19.38 9.08 11.47
C GLU A 13 -18.21 8.69 12.39
N LEU A 14 -17.05 8.36 11.79
CA LEU A 14 -15.87 7.99 12.56
C LEU A 14 -15.25 9.17 13.31
N ARG A 15 -15.35 10.41 12.80
CA ARG A 15 -14.90 11.59 13.54
C ARG A 15 -15.74 11.89 14.76
N GLU A 16 -17.04 11.60 14.70
CA GLU A 16 -17.93 11.73 15.85
C GLU A 16 -17.66 10.63 16.88
N THR A 17 -17.44 9.38 16.41
CA THR A 17 -17.23 8.23 17.30
C THR A 17 -15.81 8.20 17.90
N TYR A 18 -14.81 8.58 17.13
CA TYR A 18 -13.38 8.55 17.48
C TYR A 18 -12.70 9.88 17.14
N PRO A 19 -12.97 10.95 17.88
CA PRO A 19 -12.49 12.31 17.54
C PRO A 19 -10.96 12.44 17.53
N ASP A 20 -10.26 11.65 18.33
CA ASP A 20 -8.79 11.68 18.44
C ASP A 20 -8.07 10.89 17.34
N TRP A 21 -8.82 10.20 16.48
CA TRP A 21 -8.22 9.46 15.36
C TRP A 21 -7.98 10.38 14.17
N TRP A 22 -7.08 9.94 13.28
CA TRP A 22 -6.78 10.66 12.04
C TRP A 22 -8.02 10.95 11.19
N ASN A 23 -8.85 9.96 10.94
CA ASN A 23 -10.15 10.05 10.23
C ASN A 23 -10.12 10.98 9.00
N ALA A 24 -9.07 10.87 8.18
CA ALA A 24 -8.85 11.67 6.99
C ALA A 24 -8.20 10.83 5.88
N PRO A 25 -8.11 11.33 4.63
CA PRO A 25 -7.32 10.65 3.61
C PRO A 25 -5.88 10.44 4.08
N VAL A 26 -5.43 9.18 4.05
CA VAL A 26 -4.09 8.81 4.51
C VAL A 26 -3.06 9.16 3.43
N PRO A 27 -2.01 9.93 3.76
CA PRO A 27 -0.98 10.31 2.82
C PRO A 27 -0.08 9.12 2.45
N ALA A 28 0.80 9.31 1.46
CA ALA A 28 1.93 8.43 1.24
C ALA A 28 2.89 8.52 2.44
N PHE A 29 3.55 7.41 2.75
CA PHE A 29 4.51 7.33 3.85
C PHE A 29 5.83 6.74 3.37
N GLY A 30 6.93 7.40 3.67
CA GLY A 30 8.27 6.91 3.41
C GLY A 30 9.17 7.92 2.70
N ASP A 31 10.21 7.38 2.08
CA ASP A 31 11.27 8.12 1.41
C ASP A 31 10.79 8.62 0.04
N ARG A 32 10.76 9.94 -0.14
CA ARG A 32 10.35 10.55 -1.42
C ARG A 32 11.37 10.38 -2.54
N ASP A 33 12.62 10.15 -2.18
CA ASP A 33 13.71 9.88 -3.12
C ASP A 33 13.89 8.38 -3.37
N GLY A 34 13.04 7.55 -2.73
CA GLY A 34 13.05 6.11 -2.81
C GLY A 34 12.75 5.59 -4.23
N TRP A 35 13.34 4.45 -4.53
CA TRP A 35 13.22 3.75 -5.83
C TRP A 35 12.08 2.72 -5.87
N LEU A 36 11.57 2.32 -4.70
CA LEU A 36 10.52 1.32 -4.54
C LEU A 36 9.22 1.94 -4.07
N GLY A 37 8.12 1.69 -4.78
CA GLY A 37 6.76 2.00 -4.37
C GLY A 37 6.04 0.75 -3.87
N ILE A 38 5.50 0.75 -2.65
CA ILE A 38 4.67 -0.34 -2.12
C ILE A 38 3.22 0.09 -2.17
N VAL A 39 2.40 -0.66 -2.90
CA VAL A 39 1.00 -0.29 -3.18
C VAL A 39 0.06 -1.16 -2.35
N GLY A 40 -0.60 -0.53 -1.37
CA GLY A 40 -1.66 -1.14 -0.58
C GLY A 40 -3.06 -0.91 -1.16
N LEU A 41 -4.07 -1.50 -0.52
CA LEU A 41 -5.47 -1.34 -0.90
C LEU A 41 -6.03 0.00 -0.40
N ALA A 42 -6.15 0.13 0.91
CA ALA A 42 -6.80 1.25 1.61
C ALA A 42 -6.41 1.23 3.09
N PRO A 43 -6.65 2.33 3.84
CA PRO A 43 -6.48 2.34 5.29
C PRO A 43 -7.35 1.29 5.98
N GLY A 44 -6.80 0.59 6.96
CA GLY A 44 -7.55 -0.21 7.91
C GLY A 44 -8.11 0.66 9.05
N MET A 45 -9.23 0.22 9.67
CA MET A 45 -9.93 1.01 10.69
C MET A 45 -9.04 1.34 11.90
N PHE A 46 -8.52 0.31 12.56
CA PHE A 46 -7.68 0.47 13.77
C PHE A 46 -6.21 0.77 13.45
N GLY A 47 -5.83 0.67 12.17
CA GLY A 47 -4.52 0.96 11.64
C GLY A 47 -4.39 2.38 11.10
N ALA A 48 -4.22 2.50 9.79
CA ALA A 48 -3.92 3.76 9.14
C ALA A 48 -5.04 4.81 9.27
N ASN A 49 -6.31 4.42 9.40
CA ASN A 49 -7.38 5.39 9.66
C ASN A 49 -7.30 6.00 11.06
N ARG A 50 -6.83 5.23 12.06
CA ARG A 50 -6.59 5.73 13.41
C ARG A 50 -5.32 6.58 13.46
N THR A 51 -4.25 6.14 12.83
CA THR A 51 -2.90 6.67 13.04
C THR A 51 -2.46 7.71 12.00
N GLY A 52 -3.05 7.72 10.82
CA GLY A 52 -2.58 8.52 9.67
C GLY A 52 -1.37 7.94 8.94
N ARG A 53 -0.72 6.87 9.47
CA ARG A 53 0.43 6.21 8.84
C ARG A 53 0.02 4.84 8.29
N PRO A 54 0.24 4.57 6.97
CA PRO A 54 -0.07 3.27 6.37
C PRO A 54 0.45 2.10 7.19
N PHE A 55 -0.30 1.01 7.28
CA PHE A 55 0.05 -0.23 7.97
C PHE A 55 0.43 -0.10 9.46
N THR A 56 0.20 1.04 10.09
CA THR A 56 0.56 1.29 11.49
C THR A 56 -0.63 1.00 12.39
N GLY A 57 -0.45 0.04 13.32
CA GLY A 57 -1.51 -0.48 14.19
C GLY A 57 -2.39 -1.56 13.53
N ASP A 58 -2.05 -1.99 12.34
CA ASP A 58 -2.67 -3.12 11.65
C ASP A 58 -1.78 -4.37 11.75
N HIS A 59 -2.37 -5.55 11.87
CA HIS A 59 -1.64 -6.83 11.86
C HIS A 59 -0.77 -7.00 10.59
N ALA A 60 -1.23 -6.48 9.46
CA ALA A 60 -0.47 -6.50 8.21
C ALA A 60 0.86 -5.73 8.30
N GLY A 61 0.93 -4.74 9.17
CA GLY A 61 2.12 -3.91 9.38
C GLY A 61 3.28 -4.67 10.01
N HIS A 62 3.01 -5.64 10.88
CA HIS A 62 4.08 -6.45 11.49
C HIS A 62 4.92 -7.13 10.42
N LEU A 63 4.29 -7.99 9.61
CA LEU A 63 4.99 -8.71 8.54
C LEU A 63 5.64 -7.76 7.54
N LEU A 64 4.95 -6.68 7.13
CA LEU A 64 5.48 -5.71 6.18
C LEU A 64 6.73 -5.01 6.72
N TYR A 65 6.63 -4.42 7.90
CA TYR A 65 7.72 -3.60 8.44
C TYR A 65 8.91 -4.43 8.92
N GLU A 66 8.68 -5.64 9.46
CA GLU A 66 9.75 -6.59 9.76
C GLU A 66 10.51 -6.99 8.49
N THR A 67 9.77 -7.26 7.40
CA THR A 67 10.40 -7.57 6.11
C THR A 67 11.20 -6.37 5.57
N LEU A 68 10.65 -5.15 5.64
CA LEU A 68 11.36 -3.95 5.18
C LEU A 68 12.64 -3.69 5.98
N LEU A 69 12.63 -3.89 7.30
CA LEU A 69 13.83 -3.83 8.14
C LEU A 69 14.87 -4.87 7.71
N LYS A 70 14.44 -6.12 7.52
CA LYS A 70 15.31 -7.23 7.09
C LYS A 70 16.01 -6.94 5.76
N TYR A 71 15.30 -6.28 4.82
CA TYR A 71 15.83 -5.95 3.50
C TYR A 71 16.48 -4.56 3.41
N GLY A 72 16.71 -3.87 4.54
CA GLY A 72 17.35 -2.56 4.57
C GLY A 72 16.53 -1.45 3.87
N LEU A 73 15.21 -1.59 3.90
CA LEU A 73 14.23 -0.63 3.36
C LEU A 73 13.53 0.15 4.46
N ALA A 74 13.96 -0.03 5.70
CA ALA A 74 13.49 0.71 6.86
C ALA A 74 14.56 0.75 7.95
N GLU A 75 14.44 1.71 8.86
CA GLU A 75 15.28 1.89 10.02
C GLU A 75 14.44 2.23 11.26
N GLY A 76 15.05 2.03 12.45
CA GLY A 76 14.38 2.27 13.73
C GLY A 76 13.63 1.05 14.25
N VAL A 77 12.73 1.28 15.20
CA VAL A 77 11.95 0.21 15.83
C VAL A 77 10.45 0.47 15.61
N TYR A 78 9.80 -0.45 14.94
CA TYR A 78 8.34 -0.38 14.77
C TYR A 78 7.61 -0.75 16.07
N ARG A 79 6.81 0.18 16.60
CA ARG A 79 6.03 0.02 17.85
C ARG A 79 4.54 0.33 17.65
N GLU A 80 4.02 0.23 16.42
CA GLU A 80 2.63 0.52 16.06
C GLU A 80 2.18 1.97 16.34
N ARG A 81 3.11 2.91 16.46
CA ARG A 81 2.89 4.32 16.77
C ARG A 81 3.54 5.21 15.74
N VAL A 82 2.99 6.38 15.49
CA VAL A 82 3.54 7.35 14.53
C VAL A 82 4.81 8.03 15.03
N ASP A 83 5.01 8.06 16.33
CA ASP A 83 6.14 8.67 17.04
C ASP A 83 7.19 7.64 17.51
N ASP A 84 7.23 6.46 16.89
CA ASP A 84 8.12 5.37 17.27
C ASP A 84 9.55 5.46 16.69
N GLY A 85 9.86 6.52 15.95
CA GLY A 85 11.15 6.71 15.29
C GLY A 85 11.37 5.79 14.08
N PHE A 86 10.39 4.96 13.70
CA PHE A 86 10.46 4.11 12.53
C PHE A 86 10.34 4.94 11.24
N ARG A 87 11.25 4.74 10.31
CA ARG A 87 11.26 5.41 9.00
C ARG A 87 11.58 4.44 7.88
N LEU A 88 11.08 4.73 6.71
CA LEU A 88 11.41 3.98 5.48
C LEU A 88 12.59 4.62 4.78
N THR A 89 13.44 3.81 4.18
CA THR A 89 14.61 4.19 3.39
C THR A 89 14.55 3.53 2.03
N GLY A 90 14.71 4.31 0.96
CA GLY A 90 14.64 3.82 -0.42
C GLY A 90 13.26 3.36 -0.88
N CYS A 91 12.23 3.45 -0.04
CA CYS A 91 10.87 3.05 -0.42
C CYS A 91 9.79 3.97 0.13
N VAL A 92 8.63 3.95 -0.53
CA VAL A 92 7.43 4.70 -0.17
C VAL A 92 6.19 3.80 -0.25
N ILE A 93 5.29 3.93 0.71
CA ILE A 93 4.01 3.22 0.75
C ILE A 93 2.90 4.14 0.24
N LEU A 94 2.11 3.63 -0.70
CA LEU A 94 0.97 4.28 -1.33
C LEU A 94 -0.26 3.39 -1.21
N ASN A 95 -1.44 3.95 -0.97
CA ASN A 95 -2.69 3.20 -1.03
C ASN A 95 -3.47 3.52 -2.31
N SER A 96 -4.12 2.50 -2.89
CA SER A 96 -5.01 2.64 -4.04
C SER A 96 -6.21 3.52 -3.74
N VAL A 97 -6.75 3.42 -2.52
CA VAL A 97 -7.77 4.31 -1.96
C VAL A 97 -7.24 4.93 -0.68
N LYS A 98 -7.32 6.26 -0.58
CA LYS A 98 -6.71 7.00 0.54
C LYS A 98 -7.60 7.09 1.79
N CYS A 99 -8.89 6.79 1.67
CA CYS A 99 -9.85 6.82 2.77
C CYS A 99 -10.25 5.41 3.18
N LEU A 100 -10.56 5.21 4.48
CA LEU A 100 -11.10 3.94 4.97
C LEU A 100 -12.45 3.64 4.30
N PRO A 101 -12.60 2.48 3.62
CA PRO A 101 -13.89 2.05 3.13
C PRO A 101 -14.62 1.20 4.21
N PRO A 102 -15.96 1.29 4.31
CA PRO A 102 -16.74 0.40 5.16
C PRO A 102 -16.36 -1.06 4.92
N GLN A 103 -16.20 -1.83 6.01
CA GLN A 103 -15.79 -3.25 6.01
C GLN A 103 -14.45 -3.52 5.30
N ASN A 104 -13.58 -2.53 5.16
CA ASN A 104 -12.32 -2.61 4.39
C ASN A 104 -12.53 -3.00 2.91
N LYS A 105 -13.70 -2.73 2.33
CA LYS A 105 -14.09 -3.08 0.95
C LYS A 105 -14.39 -1.82 0.14
N PRO A 106 -13.43 -1.27 -0.61
CA PRO A 106 -13.70 -0.17 -1.51
C PRO A 106 -14.52 -0.66 -2.71
N LEU A 107 -15.41 0.20 -3.19
CA LEU A 107 -16.12 -0.04 -4.46
C LEU A 107 -15.18 0.21 -5.65
N PRO A 108 -15.38 -0.48 -6.79
CA PRO A 108 -14.58 -0.27 -8.00
C PRO A 108 -14.51 1.21 -8.44
N GLN A 109 -15.63 1.93 -8.33
CA GLN A 109 -15.70 3.35 -8.65
C GLN A 109 -14.88 4.23 -7.68
N GLU A 110 -14.75 3.84 -6.42
CA GLU A 110 -13.93 4.56 -5.43
C GLU A 110 -12.44 4.38 -5.73
N VAL A 111 -12.03 3.17 -6.13
CA VAL A 111 -10.68 2.90 -6.61
C VAL A 111 -10.40 3.71 -7.88
N ALA A 112 -11.33 3.72 -8.85
CA ALA A 112 -11.19 4.48 -10.09
C ALA A 112 -11.10 5.99 -9.83
N THR A 113 -11.96 6.53 -8.95
CA THR A 113 -11.94 7.94 -8.56
C THR A 113 -10.65 8.31 -7.83
N CYS A 114 -10.17 7.45 -6.92
CA CYS A 114 -8.97 7.72 -6.12
C CYS A 114 -7.68 7.55 -6.92
N ARG A 115 -7.69 6.86 -8.07
CA ARG A 115 -6.52 6.66 -8.94
C ARG A 115 -5.87 7.96 -9.39
N ARG A 116 -6.63 9.06 -9.54
CA ARG A 116 -6.05 10.38 -9.83
C ARG A 116 -5.04 10.82 -8.77
N TRP A 117 -5.34 10.58 -7.48
CA TRP A 117 -4.46 10.94 -6.38
C TRP A 117 -3.28 9.98 -6.23
N TYR A 118 -3.49 8.71 -6.57
CA TYR A 118 -2.41 7.74 -6.67
C TYR A 118 -1.44 8.11 -7.79
N GLY A 119 -1.95 8.42 -9.00
CA GLY A 119 -1.13 8.84 -10.13
C GLY A 119 -0.40 10.16 -9.87
N ALA A 120 -1.08 11.15 -9.27
CA ALA A 120 -0.44 12.40 -8.88
C ALA A 120 0.68 12.18 -7.86
N ALA A 121 0.47 11.29 -6.86
CA ALA A 121 1.52 10.95 -5.90
C ALA A 121 2.73 10.30 -6.59
N LEU A 122 2.51 9.34 -7.50
CA LEU A 122 3.59 8.73 -8.28
C LEU A 122 4.35 9.73 -9.17
N ALA A 123 3.66 10.71 -9.73
CA ALA A 123 4.31 11.75 -10.54
C ALA A 123 5.30 12.62 -9.72
N HIS A 124 5.10 12.71 -8.40
CA HIS A 124 6.02 13.39 -7.47
C HIS A 124 7.09 12.45 -6.87
N LEU A 125 7.22 11.23 -7.39
CA LEU A 125 8.17 10.21 -6.97
C LEU A 125 8.98 9.73 -8.18
N PRO A 126 9.83 10.59 -8.78
CA PRO A 126 10.48 10.33 -10.06
C PRO A 126 11.46 9.15 -10.01
N ASN A 127 11.99 8.82 -8.85
CA ASN A 127 12.95 7.75 -8.66
C ASN A 127 12.29 6.36 -8.52
N VAL A 128 10.97 6.28 -8.33
CA VAL A 128 10.26 5.00 -8.21
C VAL A 128 10.27 4.28 -9.55
N ARG A 129 11.05 3.21 -9.62
CA ARG A 129 11.21 2.34 -10.80
C ARG A 129 10.57 0.97 -10.63
N VAL A 130 10.38 0.55 -9.39
CA VAL A 130 9.76 -0.74 -9.04
C VAL A 130 8.54 -0.49 -8.18
N LEU A 131 7.46 -1.24 -8.43
CA LEU A 131 6.25 -1.26 -7.61
C LEU A 131 6.04 -2.67 -7.05
N VAL A 132 5.72 -2.79 -5.78
CA VAL A 132 5.19 -4.02 -5.18
C VAL A 132 3.72 -3.84 -4.92
N ALA A 133 2.86 -4.63 -5.57
CA ALA A 133 1.42 -4.60 -5.34
C ALA A 133 1.02 -5.62 -4.26
N LEU A 134 0.46 -5.14 -3.16
CA LEU A 134 -0.06 -5.96 -2.08
C LEU A 134 -1.53 -6.34 -2.36
N GLY A 135 -1.73 -7.38 -3.16
CA GLY A 135 -3.04 -7.93 -3.53
C GLY A 135 -3.56 -7.43 -4.88
N ARG A 136 -4.59 -8.14 -5.39
CA ARG A 136 -5.15 -7.95 -6.72
C ARG A 136 -5.61 -6.51 -7.01
N ILE A 137 -6.30 -5.85 -6.08
CA ILE A 137 -6.81 -4.50 -6.32
C ILE A 137 -5.66 -3.49 -6.44
N ALA A 138 -4.60 -3.65 -5.65
CA ALA A 138 -3.40 -2.83 -5.75
C ALA A 138 -2.70 -3.02 -7.11
N HIS A 139 -2.56 -4.28 -7.56
CA HIS A 139 -2.06 -4.62 -8.90
C HIS A 139 -2.91 -3.96 -10.01
N GLU A 140 -4.22 -4.18 -10.01
CA GLU A 140 -5.11 -3.61 -11.02
C GLU A 140 -5.07 -2.08 -11.05
N ASN A 141 -4.96 -1.46 -9.88
CA ASN A 141 -4.82 -0.01 -9.79
C ASN A 141 -3.48 0.47 -10.36
N ALA A 142 -2.37 -0.19 -10.06
CA ALA A 142 -1.05 0.14 -10.59
C ALA A 142 -1.01 -0.01 -12.12
N VAL A 143 -1.51 -1.13 -12.66
CA VAL A 143 -1.58 -1.38 -14.11
C VAL A 143 -2.38 -0.29 -14.81
N ARG A 144 -3.58 0.04 -14.30
CA ARG A 144 -4.44 1.08 -14.91
C ARG A 144 -3.86 2.48 -14.77
N ALA A 145 -3.18 2.78 -13.68
CA ALA A 145 -2.51 4.06 -13.47
C ALA A 145 -1.35 4.27 -14.45
N ALA A 146 -0.67 3.19 -14.84
CA ALA A 146 0.38 3.19 -15.86
C ALA A 146 -0.17 3.16 -17.31
N GLY A 147 -1.48 3.26 -17.52
CA GLY A 147 -2.11 3.22 -18.84
C GLY A 147 -2.29 1.80 -19.42
N GLY A 148 -1.98 0.75 -18.64
CA GLY A 148 -2.10 -0.64 -19.09
C GLY A 148 -3.54 -1.18 -19.08
N ARG A 149 -3.77 -2.23 -19.87
CA ARG A 149 -5.03 -3.00 -19.91
C ARG A 149 -4.84 -4.31 -19.14
N LEU A 150 -5.74 -4.64 -18.21
CA LEU A 150 -5.61 -5.78 -17.29
C LEU A 150 -5.43 -7.14 -18.00
N ALA A 151 -5.97 -7.29 -19.20
CA ALA A 151 -5.84 -8.53 -19.97
C ALA A 151 -4.38 -8.93 -20.24
N GLY A 152 -3.45 -7.97 -20.31
CA GLY A 152 -2.02 -8.21 -20.50
C GLY A 152 -1.24 -8.44 -19.20
N TYR A 153 -1.89 -8.36 -18.02
CA TYR A 153 -1.22 -8.36 -16.73
C TYR A 153 -1.98 -9.28 -15.76
N ARG A 154 -1.64 -10.56 -15.75
CA ARG A 154 -2.32 -11.54 -14.88
C ARG A 154 -1.73 -11.49 -13.47
N PHE A 155 -2.54 -11.09 -12.50
CA PHE A 155 -2.13 -11.11 -11.09
C PHE A 155 -1.82 -12.54 -10.61
N ALA A 156 -0.62 -12.74 -10.09
CA ALA A 156 -0.21 -13.93 -9.33
C ALA A 156 0.89 -13.54 -8.35
N HIS A 157 0.98 -14.25 -7.21
CA HIS A 157 2.08 -14.03 -6.27
C HIS A 157 3.44 -14.26 -6.96
N LEU A 158 4.40 -13.34 -6.76
CA LEU A 158 5.70 -13.29 -7.44
C LEU A 158 5.65 -13.06 -8.96
N ALA A 159 4.48 -12.74 -9.54
CA ALA A 159 4.45 -12.35 -10.95
C ALA A 159 5.13 -10.98 -11.14
N GLU A 160 5.94 -10.90 -12.19
CA GLU A 160 6.65 -9.69 -12.59
C GLU A 160 6.06 -9.16 -13.90
N HIS A 161 5.85 -7.86 -13.97
CA HIS A 161 5.25 -7.22 -15.13
C HIS A 161 6.00 -5.94 -15.47
N ARG A 162 6.40 -5.77 -16.72
CA ARG A 162 6.85 -4.47 -17.21
C ARG A 162 5.64 -3.62 -17.56
N LEU A 163 5.38 -2.58 -16.76
CA LEU A 163 4.26 -1.68 -16.98
C LEU A 163 4.46 -0.82 -18.23
N HIS A 164 3.37 -0.23 -18.73
CA HIS A 164 3.39 0.62 -19.92
C HIS A 164 4.25 1.87 -19.76
N ASP A 165 4.39 2.39 -18.54
CA ASP A 165 5.25 3.52 -18.20
C ASP A 165 6.71 3.13 -17.91
N GLY A 166 7.09 1.87 -18.16
CA GLY A 166 8.43 1.35 -18.00
C GLY A 166 8.78 0.82 -16.61
N ARG A 167 7.94 1.02 -15.60
CA ARG A 167 8.18 0.48 -14.24
C ARG A 167 8.04 -1.04 -14.20
N LEU A 168 8.79 -1.67 -13.31
CA LEU A 168 8.59 -3.06 -12.95
C LEU A 168 7.50 -3.13 -11.86
N LEU A 169 6.49 -3.98 -12.05
CA LEU A 169 5.50 -4.31 -11.03
C LEU A 169 5.70 -5.75 -10.59
N VAL A 170 5.89 -5.97 -9.30
CA VAL A 170 5.99 -7.29 -8.68
C VAL A 170 4.76 -7.52 -7.79
N ASP A 171 4.08 -8.63 -7.99
CA ASP A 171 2.85 -8.93 -7.28
C ASP A 171 3.11 -9.72 -5.99
N SER A 172 2.37 -9.37 -4.95
CA SER A 172 2.29 -10.17 -3.73
C SER A 172 0.84 -10.44 -3.35
N TYR A 173 0.55 -11.60 -2.74
CA TYR A 173 -0.65 -11.69 -1.93
C TYR A 173 -0.58 -10.66 -0.80
N HIS A 174 -1.74 -10.14 -0.39
CA HIS A 174 -1.78 -9.13 0.67
C HIS A 174 -1.35 -9.74 2.02
N CYS A 175 -0.51 -9.02 2.76
CA CYS A 175 0.02 -9.44 4.08
C CYS A 175 -1.03 -9.33 5.22
N SER A 176 -2.32 -9.50 4.92
CA SER A 176 -3.41 -9.49 5.89
C SER A 176 -3.34 -10.67 6.86
N ARG A 177 -3.90 -10.48 8.07
CA ARG A 177 -4.07 -11.57 9.05
C ARG A 177 -4.73 -12.79 8.45
N TYR A 178 -5.77 -12.61 7.62
CA TYR A 178 -6.47 -13.71 6.96
C TYR A 178 -5.52 -14.55 6.09
N ASN A 179 -4.75 -13.92 5.21
CA ASN A 179 -3.82 -14.65 4.33
C ASN A 179 -2.69 -15.34 5.11
N GLN A 180 -2.23 -14.73 6.20
CA GLN A 180 -1.22 -15.34 7.07
C GLN A 180 -1.78 -16.55 7.83
N ASN A 181 -2.93 -16.41 8.46
CA ASN A 181 -3.57 -17.48 9.25
C ASN A 181 -4.02 -18.66 8.40
N THR A 182 -4.38 -18.43 7.13
CA THR A 182 -4.79 -19.51 6.20
C THR A 182 -3.60 -20.15 5.47
N GLY A 183 -2.38 -19.67 5.70
CA GLY A 183 -1.19 -20.15 4.98
C GLY A 183 -1.13 -19.73 3.51
N ARG A 184 -2.06 -18.87 3.04
CA ARG A 184 -2.04 -18.33 1.68
C ARG A 184 -0.81 -17.46 1.42
N LEU A 185 -0.33 -16.79 2.46
CA LEU A 185 0.93 -16.04 2.46
C LEU A 185 1.71 -16.40 3.71
N THR A 186 2.87 -17.01 3.54
CA THR A 186 3.82 -17.22 4.63
C THR A 186 4.86 -16.08 4.67
N PRO A 187 5.56 -15.87 5.82
CA PRO A 187 6.67 -14.91 5.87
C PRO A 187 7.72 -15.16 4.79
N ALA A 188 8.12 -16.40 4.57
CA ALA A 188 9.09 -16.76 3.53
C ALA A 188 8.61 -16.40 2.11
N MET A 189 7.34 -16.64 1.79
CA MET A 189 6.75 -16.21 0.52
C MET A 189 6.80 -14.68 0.38
N PHE A 190 6.48 -13.95 1.44
CA PHE A 190 6.48 -12.49 1.41
C PHE A 190 7.89 -11.93 1.24
N GLU A 191 8.86 -12.49 1.95
CA GLU A 191 10.28 -12.13 1.83
C GLU A 191 10.82 -12.39 0.41
N ALA A 192 10.40 -13.47 -0.25
CA ALA A 192 10.81 -13.78 -1.63
C ALA A 192 10.45 -12.65 -2.61
N VAL A 193 9.34 -11.92 -2.36
CA VAL A 193 8.97 -10.74 -3.17
C VAL A 193 10.03 -9.66 -3.07
N PHE A 194 10.52 -9.36 -1.87
CA PHE A 194 11.53 -8.32 -1.66
C PHE A 194 12.92 -8.77 -2.10
N ALA A 195 13.21 -10.08 -2.03
CA ALA A 195 14.42 -10.65 -2.63
C ALA A 195 14.43 -10.47 -4.16
N SER A 196 13.32 -10.79 -4.85
CA SER A 196 13.17 -10.56 -6.30
C SER A 196 13.33 -9.10 -6.67
N VAL A 197 12.67 -8.20 -5.91
CA VAL A 197 12.76 -6.74 -6.11
C VAL A 197 14.20 -6.23 -5.97
N ARG A 198 14.97 -6.75 -5.01
CA ARG A 198 16.39 -6.40 -4.83
C ARG A 198 17.25 -6.90 -5.99
N ALA A 199 17.01 -8.13 -6.44
CA ALA A 199 17.76 -8.72 -7.56
C ALA A 199 17.51 -7.98 -8.89
N ALA A 200 16.32 -7.42 -9.07
CA ALA A 200 15.96 -6.66 -10.28
C ALA A 200 16.68 -5.30 -10.41
N LEU A 201 17.37 -4.83 -9.37
CA LEU A 201 18.11 -3.55 -9.34
C LEU A 201 19.64 -3.71 -9.45
N GLY A 202 20.14 -4.90 -9.16
CA GLY A 202 21.57 -5.24 -9.16
C GLY A 202 22.11 -5.39 -10.50
#